data_9e28052b63f23fd888f7f1106bb5c957
#
_entry.id   9e28052b63f23fd888f7f1106bb5c957
#
_cell.length_a   1.000
_cell.length_b   1.000
_cell.length_c   1.000
_cell.angle_alpha   90.00
_cell.angle_beta   90.00
_cell.angle_gamma   90.00
#
_symmetry.space_group_name_H-M   'P 1'
#
loop_
_entity.id
_entity.type
_entity.pdbx_description
1 polymer ?
#
loop_
_entity_poly.entity_id
_entity_poly.type
_entity_poly.pdbx_seq_one_letter_code
_entity_poly.pdbx_strand_id
1 'polypeptide(L)'
;MILNVKNLTHGFGDRAIFSDVSFRLLKGEHIGLIGANGEGKSTFMNIITGKLMPDEGTIEWAKHIRVGYLDQHAVLEKGMTIRDVLNSAFAYLFDMETAMNEMYEKMATADEEEMQYLMEETSTYQELLEHHDFYMIDAKVSEVGRALGLEDIGLDRDVTELSGGQRTKVLMAKLLLEKPDILLLDEPTNYLDEGHIEWLKRYLNEYENAFILISHDIPFLNSVINIIYHMENQSLDRYPGDYDHFQEVYAAKKAQLEAAYRKQQQEISELNDFIARNKARVATRNMAMARKKKLDKMEVIELAKEKPKPEFNFKRGRTSGKLIFETKDLVIGYDEPLSRPLNISMERGEKIALVGANGIGKTTLLKSILGLVKPYSGEVELGDYQMIGYFEQESDPNNATTCIEEIWKEFPSWNQYEVRSALAKCGLTTKHIESQVRVLSGGEQAKVRLCKILNVETNILLLDEPTNHLDVDAKEELKRALQEYKGT
;
A
#
# COMPACT_ATOMS: atom_id res chain seq x y z
N MET A 1 13.76 0.39 24.06
CA MET A 1 12.44 0.02 23.52
C MET A 1 11.69 1.30 23.29
N ILE A 2 11.20 1.52 22.08
CA ILE A 2 10.55 2.77 21.67
C ILE A 2 9.03 2.65 21.71
N LEU A 3 8.51 1.53 21.21
CA LEU A 3 7.08 1.19 21.27
C LEU A 3 6.91 -0.22 21.81
N ASN A 4 5.94 -0.37 22.69
CA ASN A 4 5.54 -1.65 23.26
C ASN A 4 4.01 -1.76 23.24
N VAL A 5 3.51 -2.70 22.47
CA VAL A 5 2.08 -3.02 22.38
C VAL A 5 1.87 -4.38 23.02
N LYS A 6 0.92 -4.48 23.95
CA LYS A 6 0.63 -5.72 24.71
C LYS A 6 -0.84 -6.06 24.61
N ASN A 7 -1.10 -7.32 24.30
CA ASN A 7 -2.43 -7.94 24.34
C ASN A 7 -3.48 -7.13 23.59
N LEU A 8 -3.09 -6.61 22.40
CA LEU A 8 -3.95 -5.79 21.56
C LEU A 8 -5.06 -6.64 20.95
N THR A 9 -6.30 -6.25 21.22
CA THR A 9 -7.50 -6.82 20.60
C THR A 9 -8.30 -5.69 19.99
N HIS A 10 -8.74 -5.88 18.74
CA HIS A 10 -9.59 -4.92 18.04
C HIS A 10 -10.39 -5.58 16.93
N GLY A 11 -11.63 -5.09 16.73
CA GLY A 11 -12.52 -5.54 15.67
C GLY A 11 -13.50 -4.48 15.22
N PHE A 12 -14.14 -4.74 14.08
CA PHE A 12 -15.23 -3.91 13.55
C PHE A 12 -16.51 -4.73 13.50
N GLY A 13 -17.46 -4.43 14.40
CA GLY A 13 -18.68 -5.22 14.56
C GLY A 13 -18.34 -6.68 14.90
N ASP A 14 -18.84 -7.63 14.12
CA ASP A 14 -18.61 -9.06 14.36
C ASP A 14 -17.25 -9.57 13.80
N ARG A 15 -16.43 -8.69 13.21
CA ARG A 15 -15.14 -9.08 12.63
C ARG A 15 -14.00 -8.70 13.54
N ALA A 16 -13.39 -9.70 14.20
CA ALA A 16 -12.11 -9.51 14.86
C ALA A 16 -11.01 -9.29 13.83
N ILE A 17 -10.18 -8.27 14.04
CA ILE A 17 -8.99 -7.94 13.23
C ILE A 17 -7.74 -8.43 13.94
N PHE A 18 -7.64 -8.16 15.26
CA PHE A 18 -6.55 -8.60 16.14
C PHE A 18 -7.14 -9.32 17.34
N SER A 19 -6.45 -10.36 17.77
CA SER A 19 -6.80 -11.09 18.99
C SER A 19 -5.52 -11.35 19.79
N ASP A 20 -5.36 -10.64 20.90
CA ASP A 20 -4.24 -10.80 21.84
C ASP A 20 -2.85 -10.65 21.18
N VAL A 21 -2.68 -9.67 20.26
CA VAL A 21 -1.41 -9.44 19.57
C VAL A 21 -0.47 -8.57 20.39
N SER A 22 0.82 -8.86 20.30
CA SER A 22 1.88 -8.08 20.94
C SER A 22 2.92 -7.66 19.89
N PHE A 23 3.40 -6.42 20.03
CA PHE A 23 4.36 -5.84 19.11
C PHE A 23 5.39 -5.01 19.88
N ARG A 24 6.63 -5.02 19.43
CA ARG A 24 7.69 -4.18 19.99
C ARG A 24 8.53 -3.57 18.90
N LEU A 25 8.97 -2.33 19.11
CA LEU A 25 9.89 -1.61 18.26
C LEU A 25 11.10 -1.15 19.08
N LEU A 26 12.29 -1.48 18.62
CA LEU A 26 13.55 -1.03 19.22
C LEU A 26 14.18 0.07 18.35
N LYS A 27 15.15 0.78 18.91
CA LYS A 27 15.90 1.80 18.15
C LYS A 27 16.69 1.17 17.02
N GLY A 28 16.60 1.75 15.82
CA GLY A 28 17.30 1.27 14.62
C GLY A 28 16.68 0.00 14.01
N GLU A 29 15.51 -0.43 14.45
CA GLU A 29 14.79 -1.51 13.74
C GLU A 29 14.04 -0.96 12.54
N HIS A 30 14.28 -1.58 11.39
CA HIS A 30 13.60 -1.30 10.13
C HIS A 30 12.60 -2.43 9.87
N ILE A 31 11.34 -2.16 10.17
CA ILE A 31 10.28 -3.18 10.19
C ILE A 31 9.44 -3.13 8.92
N GLY A 32 9.32 -4.26 8.24
CA GLY A 32 8.31 -4.50 7.23
C GLY A 32 7.05 -5.11 7.87
N LEU A 33 5.91 -4.43 7.79
CA LEU A 33 4.63 -4.96 8.22
C LEU A 33 3.91 -5.55 7.00
N ILE A 34 3.84 -6.87 6.93
CA ILE A 34 3.28 -7.60 5.79
C ILE A 34 2.03 -8.38 6.18
N GLY A 35 1.25 -8.74 5.18
CA GLY A 35 0.00 -9.50 5.30
C GLY A 35 -0.91 -9.21 4.12
N ALA A 36 -1.90 -10.06 3.88
CA ALA A 36 -2.88 -9.86 2.81
C ALA A 36 -3.69 -8.56 3.00
N ASN A 37 -4.33 -8.09 1.93
CA ASN A 37 -5.24 -6.96 2.03
C ASN A 37 -6.41 -7.29 2.96
N GLY A 38 -6.79 -6.32 3.79
CA GLY A 38 -7.85 -6.49 4.79
C GLY A 38 -7.45 -7.25 6.07
N GLU A 39 -6.17 -7.63 6.27
CA GLU A 39 -5.69 -8.20 7.55
C GLU A 39 -5.56 -7.16 8.66
N GLY A 40 -5.62 -5.87 8.35
CA GLY A 40 -5.61 -4.81 9.37
C GLY A 40 -4.30 -4.04 9.48
N LYS A 41 -3.39 -4.10 8.48
CA LYS A 41 -2.12 -3.36 8.51
C LYS A 41 -2.29 -1.87 8.79
N SER A 42 -3.11 -1.18 8.00
CA SER A 42 -3.40 0.26 8.19
C SER A 42 -4.21 0.51 9.48
N THR A 43 -5.06 -0.44 9.90
CA THR A 43 -5.76 -0.38 11.19
C THR A 43 -4.76 -0.41 12.35
N PHE A 44 -3.75 -1.28 12.29
CA PHE A 44 -2.68 -1.33 13.28
C PHE A 44 -1.91 0.00 13.33
N MET A 45 -1.55 0.57 12.18
CA MET A 45 -0.90 1.89 12.12
C MET A 45 -1.75 2.99 12.76
N ASN A 46 -3.06 3.00 12.49
CA ASN A 46 -3.99 3.97 13.10
C ASN A 46 -4.13 3.78 14.62
N ILE A 47 -4.07 2.54 15.09
CA ILE A 47 -4.13 2.26 16.53
C ILE A 47 -2.85 2.73 17.23
N ILE A 48 -1.67 2.40 16.72
CA ILE A 48 -0.42 2.82 17.35
C ILE A 48 -0.19 4.34 17.28
N THR A 49 -0.76 5.03 16.29
CA THR A 49 -0.73 6.49 16.19
C THR A 49 -1.81 7.19 17.01
N GLY A 50 -2.70 6.44 17.68
CA GLY A 50 -3.78 7.00 18.49
C GLY A 50 -4.97 7.54 17.70
N LYS A 51 -5.00 7.37 16.37
CA LYS A 51 -6.15 7.76 15.52
C LYS A 51 -7.35 6.84 15.72
N LEU A 52 -7.10 5.60 16.16
CA LEU A 52 -8.11 4.61 16.44
C LEU A 52 -7.83 4.00 17.83
N MET A 53 -8.87 3.92 18.66
CA MET A 53 -8.76 3.28 19.97
C MET A 53 -8.91 1.77 19.83
N PRO A 54 -8.04 0.95 20.45
CA PRO A 54 -8.23 -0.49 20.51
C PRO A 54 -9.38 -0.86 21.47
N ASP A 55 -9.95 -2.05 21.27
CA ASP A 55 -10.97 -2.57 22.19
C ASP A 55 -10.33 -3.03 23.51
N GLU A 56 -9.16 -3.69 23.43
CA GLU A 56 -8.37 -4.12 24.59
C GLU A 56 -6.88 -3.98 24.29
N GLY A 57 -6.08 -3.99 25.36
CA GLY A 57 -4.62 -3.93 25.29
C GLY A 57 -4.04 -2.58 25.68
N THR A 58 -2.72 -2.49 25.67
CA THR A 58 -1.98 -1.27 26.03
C THR A 58 -0.93 -0.92 24.97
N ILE A 59 -0.79 0.38 24.73
CA ILE A 59 0.19 0.95 23.80
C ILE A 59 1.07 1.90 24.59
N GLU A 60 2.33 1.59 24.72
CA GLU A 60 3.30 2.34 25.51
C GLU A 60 4.41 2.89 24.61
N TRP A 61 4.41 4.20 24.38
CA TRP A 61 5.50 4.91 23.71
C TRP A 61 6.55 5.37 24.73
N ALA A 62 7.81 5.35 24.34
CA ALA A 62 8.85 5.99 25.13
C ALA A 62 8.60 7.52 25.20
N LYS A 63 9.06 8.13 26.30
CA LYS A 63 8.89 9.58 26.49
C LYS A 63 9.67 10.39 25.47
N HIS A 64 9.10 11.51 25.04
CA HIS A 64 9.72 12.49 24.13
C HIS A 64 10.05 11.94 22.73
N ILE A 65 9.33 10.93 22.26
CA ILE A 65 9.48 10.36 20.92
C ILE A 65 8.59 11.12 19.94
N ARG A 66 9.19 11.56 18.82
CA ARG A 66 8.47 12.16 17.69
C ARG A 66 8.13 11.05 16.71
N VAL A 67 6.83 10.86 16.49
CA VAL A 67 6.30 9.87 15.53
C VAL A 67 5.83 10.60 14.28
N GLY A 68 6.44 10.30 13.15
CA GLY A 68 6.01 10.79 11.85
C GLY A 68 5.18 9.73 11.12
N TYR A 69 3.99 10.08 10.69
CA TYR A 69 3.10 9.18 9.95
C TYR A 69 2.66 9.83 8.64
N LEU A 70 2.90 9.12 7.53
CA LEU A 70 2.41 9.56 6.22
C LEU A 70 0.89 9.38 6.16
N ASP A 71 0.17 10.45 6.45
CA ASP A 71 -1.29 10.47 6.34
C ASP A 71 -1.70 10.91 4.94
N GLN A 72 -2.19 9.97 4.15
CA GLN A 72 -2.70 10.25 2.80
C GLN A 72 -3.94 11.16 2.78
N HIS A 73 -4.62 11.31 3.91
CA HIS A 73 -5.82 12.15 4.07
C HIS A 73 -5.54 13.47 4.79
N ALA A 74 -4.28 13.79 5.06
CA ALA A 74 -3.94 15.07 5.68
C ALA A 74 -4.42 16.24 4.81
N VAL A 75 -5.12 17.16 5.45
CA VAL A 75 -5.65 18.37 4.78
C VAL A 75 -4.52 19.39 4.70
N LEU A 76 -4.17 19.77 3.48
CA LEU A 76 -3.27 20.88 3.22
C LEU A 76 -4.08 22.18 3.19
N GLU A 77 -3.60 23.22 3.85
CA GLU A 77 -4.29 24.49 3.98
C GLU A 77 -4.27 25.25 2.64
N LYS A 78 -5.42 25.86 2.33
CA LYS A 78 -5.55 26.70 1.13
C LYS A 78 -4.68 27.95 1.22
N GLY A 79 -3.96 28.25 0.15
CA GLY A 79 -3.08 29.41 0.05
C GLY A 79 -1.63 29.12 0.46
N MET A 80 -1.31 27.89 0.86
CA MET A 80 0.08 27.45 1.04
C MET A 80 0.67 26.95 -0.27
N THR A 81 1.92 27.29 -0.51
CA THR A 81 2.71 26.73 -1.61
C THR A 81 3.35 25.40 -1.18
N ILE A 82 3.81 24.60 -2.15
CA ILE A 82 4.60 23.39 -1.84
C ILE A 82 5.79 23.76 -0.94
N ARG A 83 6.50 24.85 -1.25
CA ARG A 83 7.64 25.35 -0.45
C ARG A 83 7.24 25.65 1.00
N ASP A 84 6.10 26.30 1.22
CA ASP A 84 5.62 26.61 2.58
C ASP A 84 5.35 25.34 3.38
N VAL A 85 4.75 24.32 2.75
CA VAL A 85 4.50 23.02 3.39
C VAL A 85 5.83 22.34 3.74
N LEU A 86 6.84 22.36 2.86
CA LEU A 86 8.14 21.75 3.14
C LEU A 86 8.89 22.52 4.24
N ASN A 87 8.87 23.86 4.21
CA ASN A 87 9.48 24.70 5.24
C ASN A 87 8.81 24.50 6.61
N SER A 88 7.52 24.16 6.65
CA SER A 88 6.82 23.87 7.91
C SER A 88 7.40 22.68 8.68
N ALA A 89 8.19 21.80 8.04
CA ALA A 89 8.96 20.76 8.72
C ALA A 89 10.00 21.34 9.71
N PHE A 90 10.40 22.57 9.50
CA PHE A 90 11.40 23.30 10.29
C PHE A 90 10.79 24.48 11.06
N ALA A 91 9.47 24.51 11.24
CA ALA A 91 8.75 25.64 11.86
C ALA A 91 9.39 26.07 13.18
N TYR A 92 9.80 25.11 14.02
CA TYR A 92 10.44 25.39 15.31
C TYR A 92 11.78 26.16 15.19
N LEU A 93 12.53 25.98 14.08
CA LEU A 93 13.76 26.72 13.83
C LEU A 93 13.46 28.14 13.36
N PHE A 94 12.44 28.33 12.53
CA PHE A 94 11.98 29.65 12.12
C PHE A 94 11.42 30.46 13.31
N ASP A 95 10.71 29.77 14.23
CA ASP A 95 10.25 30.39 15.48
C ASP A 95 11.44 30.84 16.36
N MET A 96 12.49 29.99 16.45
CA MET A 96 13.74 30.35 17.17
C MET A 96 14.46 31.55 16.53
N GLU A 97 14.56 31.57 15.20
CA GLU A 97 15.15 32.69 14.47
C GLU A 97 14.38 33.99 14.74
N THR A 98 13.03 33.89 14.68
CA THR A 98 12.15 35.03 14.95
C THR A 98 12.36 35.56 16.38
N ALA A 99 12.36 34.66 17.37
CA ALA A 99 12.62 35.02 18.76
C ALA A 99 14.00 35.63 18.95
N MET A 100 15.03 35.10 18.29
CA MET A 100 16.38 35.65 18.31
C MET A 100 16.43 37.09 17.74
N ASN A 101 15.74 37.33 16.61
CA ASN A 101 15.64 38.64 15.99
C ASN A 101 14.92 39.65 16.89
N GLU A 102 13.82 39.22 17.55
CA GLU A 102 13.14 40.06 18.56
C GLU A 102 14.04 40.42 19.76
N MET A 103 14.91 39.47 20.17
CA MET A 103 15.90 39.76 21.23
C MET A 103 16.94 40.77 20.76
N TYR A 104 17.42 40.72 19.51
CA TYR A 104 18.30 41.74 18.96
C TYR A 104 17.65 43.12 18.92
N GLU A 105 16.38 43.23 18.59
CA GLU A 105 15.66 44.51 18.63
C GLU A 105 15.54 45.04 20.05
N LYS A 106 15.26 44.16 21.05
CA LYS A 106 15.19 44.56 22.46
C LYS A 106 16.52 45.03 23.03
N MET A 107 17.64 44.46 22.56
CA MET A 107 18.98 44.90 22.97
C MET A 107 19.25 46.41 22.70
N ALA A 108 18.59 46.98 21.69
CA ALA A 108 18.73 48.40 21.35
C ALA A 108 18.23 49.36 22.44
N THR A 109 17.36 48.89 23.34
CA THR A 109 16.72 49.68 24.41
C THR A 109 16.95 49.12 25.82
N ALA A 110 17.67 48.01 25.95
CA ALA A 110 17.94 47.30 27.19
C ALA A 110 18.95 48.00 28.07
N ASP A 111 18.83 47.85 29.38
CA ASP A 111 19.86 48.23 30.33
C ASP A 111 21.04 47.23 30.33
N GLU A 112 22.07 47.48 31.14
CA GLU A 112 23.31 46.69 31.09
C GLU A 112 23.15 45.25 31.57
N GLU A 113 22.24 44.97 32.54
CA GLU A 113 21.95 43.64 33.04
C GLU A 113 21.06 42.84 32.04
N GLU A 114 20.06 43.51 31.50
CA GLU A 114 19.16 42.92 30.49
C GLU A 114 19.90 42.65 29.19
N MET A 115 20.82 43.52 28.78
CA MET A 115 21.66 43.34 27.62
C MET A 115 22.52 42.07 27.74
N GLN A 116 23.13 41.83 28.91
CA GLN A 116 23.97 40.65 29.12
C GLN A 116 23.12 39.36 29.05
N TYR A 117 21.95 39.37 29.66
CA TYR A 117 21.00 38.21 29.59
C TYR A 117 20.59 37.94 28.15
N LEU A 118 20.18 38.96 27.40
CA LEU A 118 19.78 38.82 25.99
C LEU A 118 20.94 38.34 25.10
N MET A 119 22.18 38.74 25.38
CA MET A 119 23.37 38.25 24.68
C MET A 119 23.61 36.75 24.91
N GLU A 120 23.46 36.26 26.13
CA GLU A 120 23.62 34.85 26.46
C GLU A 120 22.52 33.99 25.81
N GLU A 121 21.25 34.43 25.83
CA GLU A 121 20.16 33.73 25.18
C GLU A 121 20.30 33.72 23.66
N THR A 122 20.62 34.85 23.03
CA THR A 122 20.84 34.91 21.58
C THR A 122 22.00 34.01 21.14
N SER A 123 23.09 33.95 21.90
CA SER A 123 24.20 33.04 21.64
C SER A 123 23.75 31.58 21.68
N THR A 124 22.91 31.23 22.65
CA THR A 124 22.35 29.87 22.78
C THR A 124 21.45 29.51 21.58
N TYR A 125 20.60 30.45 21.17
CA TYR A 125 19.73 30.22 19.98
C TYR A 125 20.55 30.12 18.70
N GLN A 126 21.59 30.94 18.55
CA GLN A 126 22.49 30.88 17.40
C GLN A 126 23.21 29.52 17.32
N GLU A 127 23.75 29.03 18.43
CA GLU A 127 24.37 27.70 18.49
C GLU A 127 23.39 26.59 18.14
N LEU A 128 22.14 26.67 18.60
CA LEU A 128 21.09 25.72 18.26
C LEU A 128 20.71 25.74 16.76
N LEU A 129 20.57 26.96 16.19
CA LEU A 129 20.28 27.14 14.77
C LEU A 129 21.42 26.58 13.89
N GLU A 130 22.69 26.85 14.27
CA GLU A 130 23.86 26.29 13.59
C GLU A 130 23.91 24.76 13.70
N HIS A 131 23.67 24.22 14.90
CA HIS A 131 23.66 22.76 15.13
C HIS A 131 22.59 22.01 14.33
N HIS A 132 21.46 22.66 14.07
CA HIS A 132 20.38 22.12 13.26
C HIS A 132 20.48 22.47 11.77
N ASP A 133 21.60 23.04 11.31
CA ASP A 133 21.82 23.43 9.92
C ASP A 133 20.72 24.36 9.37
N PHE A 134 20.25 25.32 10.18
CA PHE A 134 19.16 26.24 9.81
C PHE A 134 19.42 26.93 8.46
N TYR A 135 20.61 27.42 8.25
CA TYR A 135 21.00 28.11 7.02
C TYR A 135 21.07 27.20 5.77
N MET A 136 20.95 25.90 5.95
CA MET A 136 20.92 24.92 4.87
C MET A 136 19.50 24.42 4.56
N ILE A 137 18.45 24.95 5.20
CA ILE A 137 17.07 24.50 5.04
C ILE A 137 16.64 24.58 3.57
N ASP A 138 16.87 25.69 2.89
CA ASP A 138 16.52 25.85 1.48
C ASP A 138 17.20 24.82 0.57
N ALA A 139 18.46 24.50 0.86
CA ALA A 139 19.18 23.45 0.14
C ALA A 139 18.58 22.06 0.39
N LYS A 140 18.24 21.74 1.67
CA LYS A 140 17.59 20.48 2.05
C LYS A 140 16.20 20.35 1.42
N VAL A 141 15.42 21.43 1.43
CA VAL A 141 14.08 21.46 0.80
C VAL A 141 14.19 21.25 -0.71
N SER A 142 15.14 21.93 -1.37
CA SER A 142 15.37 21.76 -2.82
C SER A 142 15.88 20.35 -3.15
N GLU A 143 16.77 19.78 -2.34
CA GLU A 143 17.26 18.41 -2.54
C GLU A 143 16.13 17.39 -2.48
N VAL A 144 15.34 17.40 -1.40
CA VAL A 144 14.21 16.47 -1.23
C VAL A 144 13.11 16.74 -2.24
N GLY A 145 12.84 18.01 -2.54
CA GLY A 145 11.89 18.42 -3.57
C GLY A 145 12.24 17.87 -4.96
N ARG A 146 13.51 17.98 -5.35
CA ARG A 146 14.03 17.40 -6.61
C ARG A 146 13.95 15.89 -6.60
N ALA A 147 14.39 15.29 -5.49
CA ALA A 147 14.42 13.83 -5.34
C ALA A 147 13.04 13.17 -5.43
N LEU A 148 11.97 13.88 -5.14
CA LEU A 148 10.59 13.41 -5.26
C LEU A 148 9.83 14.03 -6.46
N GLY A 149 10.52 14.76 -7.34
CA GLY A 149 9.96 15.38 -8.53
C GLY A 149 8.97 16.52 -8.25
N LEU A 150 9.14 17.23 -7.11
CA LEU A 150 8.30 18.37 -6.76
C LEU A 150 8.78 19.67 -7.43
N GLU A 151 10.07 19.75 -7.81
CA GLU A 151 10.59 20.88 -8.59
C GLU A 151 9.93 20.97 -9.97
N ASP A 152 9.66 19.83 -10.63
CA ASP A 152 8.98 19.76 -11.93
C ASP A 152 7.53 20.25 -11.86
N ILE A 153 6.89 20.13 -10.69
CA ILE A 153 5.55 20.63 -10.43
C ILE A 153 5.56 22.15 -10.21
N GLY A 154 6.68 22.67 -9.68
CA GLY A 154 6.89 24.04 -9.26
C GLY A 154 6.64 24.24 -7.77
N LEU A 155 7.70 24.51 -7.00
CA LEU A 155 7.64 24.63 -5.53
C LEU A 155 6.74 25.79 -5.05
N ASP A 156 6.50 26.78 -5.89
CA ASP A 156 5.67 27.95 -5.56
C ASP A 156 4.18 27.76 -5.94
N ARG A 157 3.80 26.56 -6.39
CA ARG A 157 2.43 26.21 -6.72
C ARG A 157 1.58 25.99 -5.47
N ASP A 158 0.30 26.44 -5.52
CA ASP A 158 -0.66 26.21 -4.44
C ASP A 158 -0.99 24.71 -4.29
N VAL A 159 -0.94 24.23 -3.06
CA VAL A 159 -1.15 22.79 -2.76
C VAL A 159 -2.58 22.32 -3.03
N THR A 160 -3.54 23.21 -3.13
CA THR A 160 -4.94 22.86 -3.45
C THR A 160 -5.14 22.49 -4.92
N GLU A 161 -4.22 22.89 -5.80
CA GLU A 161 -4.24 22.56 -7.22
C GLU A 161 -3.62 21.20 -7.54
N LEU A 162 -3.02 20.55 -6.55
CA LEU A 162 -2.30 19.31 -6.72
C LEU A 162 -3.25 18.11 -6.84
N SER A 163 -2.89 17.15 -7.69
CA SER A 163 -3.52 15.82 -7.70
C SER A 163 -3.29 15.07 -6.39
N GLY A 164 -4.10 14.04 -6.12
CA GLY A 164 -3.95 13.21 -4.91
C GLY A 164 -2.54 12.63 -4.74
N GLY A 165 -1.96 12.09 -5.82
CA GLY A 165 -0.59 11.56 -5.80
C GLY A 165 0.48 12.64 -5.57
N GLN A 166 0.31 13.83 -6.14
CA GLN A 166 1.21 14.96 -5.91
C GLN A 166 1.15 15.44 -4.45
N ARG A 167 -0.05 15.51 -3.86
CA ARG A 167 -0.22 15.82 -2.43
C ARG A 167 0.49 14.81 -1.54
N THR A 168 0.36 13.54 -1.84
CA THR A 168 1.05 12.48 -1.08
C THR A 168 2.57 12.64 -1.16
N LYS A 169 3.13 13.01 -2.32
CA LYS A 169 4.56 13.30 -2.48
C LYS A 169 5.01 14.49 -1.62
N VAL A 170 4.22 15.57 -1.57
CA VAL A 170 4.52 16.75 -0.73
C VAL A 170 4.51 16.38 0.75
N LEU A 171 3.49 15.64 1.21
CA LEU A 171 3.40 15.19 2.60
C LEU A 171 4.56 14.25 2.97
N MET A 172 4.96 13.37 2.06
CA MET A 172 6.10 12.49 2.25
C MET A 172 7.40 13.28 2.32
N ALA A 173 7.61 14.26 1.42
CA ALA A 173 8.78 15.14 1.44
C ALA A 173 8.90 15.88 2.78
N LYS A 174 7.80 16.48 3.25
CA LYS A 174 7.73 17.12 4.57
C LYS A 174 8.14 16.16 5.68
N LEU A 175 7.54 14.97 5.71
CA LEU A 175 7.80 13.95 6.71
C LEU A 175 9.27 13.51 6.75
N LEU A 176 9.90 13.34 5.58
CA LEU A 176 11.32 13.00 5.47
C LEU A 176 12.23 14.15 5.94
N LEU A 177 11.85 15.40 5.69
CA LEU A 177 12.57 16.59 6.19
C LEU A 177 12.47 16.73 7.71
N GLU A 178 11.34 16.37 8.32
CA GLU A 178 11.14 16.39 9.78
C GLU A 178 12.07 15.43 10.53
N LYS A 179 12.55 14.37 9.88
CA LYS A 179 13.40 13.31 10.46
C LYS A 179 12.92 12.85 11.84
N PRO A 180 11.70 12.32 11.97
CA PRO A 180 11.16 11.91 13.26
C PRO A 180 11.96 10.74 13.87
N ASP A 181 11.80 10.47 15.17
CA ASP A 181 12.44 9.32 15.82
C ASP A 181 11.86 7.98 15.35
N ILE A 182 10.64 8.03 14.81
CA ILE A 182 9.99 6.88 14.19
C ILE A 182 9.23 7.34 12.96
N LEU A 183 9.50 6.67 11.85
CA LEU A 183 8.86 6.92 10.57
C LEU A 183 7.87 5.79 10.26
N LEU A 184 6.61 6.15 10.04
CA LEU A 184 5.55 5.23 9.67
C LEU A 184 5.13 5.49 8.23
N LEU A 185 5.35 4.51 7.34
CA LEU A 185 5.09 4.61 5.91
C LEU A 185 4.09 3.53 5.47
N ASP A 186 2.96 3.97 4.92
CA ASP A 186 1.96 3.08 4.33
C ASP A 186 1.98 3.26 2.80
N GLU A 187 2.46 2.22 2.09
CA GLU A 187 2.57 2.17 0.61
C GLU A 187 3.23 3.40 -0.02
N PRO A 188 4.45 3.81 0.42
CA PRO A 188 5.07 5.04 -0.05
C PRO A 188 5.47 5.02 -1.53
N THR A 189 5.59 3.84 -2.14
CA THR A 189 6.01 3.67 -3.54
C THR A 189 4.89 3.88 -4.56
N ASN A 190 3.61 3.88 -4.14
CA ASN A 190 2.47 3.89 -5.06
C ASN A 190 2.40 5.09 -6.02
N TYR A 191 3.02 6.23 -5.66
CA TYR A 191 2.99 7.46 -6.46
C TYR A 191 4.37 7.88 -6.97
N LEU A 192 5.37 7.02 -6.78
CA LEU A 192 6.75 7.28 -7.17
C LEU A 192 7.08 6.53 -8.46
N ASP A 193 7.92 7.13 -9.29
CA ASP A 193 8.57 6.43 -10.38
C ASP A 193 9.86 5.76 -9.91
N GLU A 194 10.49 4.97 -10.78
CA GLU A 194 11.66 4.17 -10.45
C GLU A 194 12.84 4.99 -9.90
N GLY A 195 13.06 6.19 -10.45
CA GLY A 195 14.13 7.09 -9.98
C GLY A 195 13.88 7.59 -8.54
N HIS A 196 12.65 7.96 -8.25
CA HIS A 196 12.24 8.40 -6.91
C HIS A 196 12.26 7.23 -5.90
N ILE A 197 11.88 6.02 -6.31
CA ILE A 197 11.95 4.81 -5.48
C ILE A 197 13.41 4.50 -5.11
N GLU A 198 14.35 4.57 -6.06
CA GLU A 198 15.78 4.35 -5.78
C GLU A 198 16.38 5.40 -4.83
N TRP A 199 15.92 6.64 -4.92
CA TRP A 199 16.31 7.66 -3.96
C TRP A 199 15.74 7.38 -2.56
N LEU A 200 14.44 7.05 -2.45
CA LEU A 200 13.79 6.73 -1.18
C LEU A 200 14.46 5.52 -0.52
N LYS A 201 14.83 4.51 -1.30
CA LYS A 201 15.57 3.33 -0.84
C LYS A 201 16.91 3.71 -0.21
N ARG A 202 17.70 4.58 -0.86
CA ARG A 202 18.95 5.08 -0.29
C ARG A 202 18.70 5.85 1.01
N TYR A 203 17.73 6.74 1.02
CA TYR A 203 17.35 7.51 2.19
C TYR A 203 16.98 6.61 3.39
N LEU A 204 16.14 5.58 3.17
CA LEU A 204 15.73 4.65 4.24
C LEU A 204 16.87 3.75 4.73
N ASN A 205 17.80 3.38 3.86
CA ASN A 205 18.98 2.61 4.27
C ASN A 205 19.95 3.44 5.13
N GLU A 206 20.01 4.74 4.92
CA GLU A 206 20.81 5.70 5.71
C GLU A 206 20.06 6.22 6.95
N TYR A 207 18.79 5.84 7.12
CA TYR A 207 17.96 6.31 8.22
C TYR A 207 18.36 5.62 9.52
N GLU A 208 18.98 6.38 10.45
CA GLU A 208 19.53 5.85 11.71
C GLU A 208 18.45 5.48 12.74
N ASN A 209 17.26 6.07 12.61
CA ASN A 209 16.15 5.85 13.51
C ASN A 209 15.31 4.63 13.07
N ALA A 210 14.26 4.32 13.82
CA ALA A 210 13.39 3.20 13.51
C ALA A 210 12.31 3.60 12.49
N PHE A 211 11.87 2.63 11.67
CA PHE A 211 10.67 2.81 10.86
C PHE A 211 9.82 1.55 10.77
N ILE A 212 8.53 1.76 10.46
CA ILE A 212 7.59 0.71 10.09
C ILE A 212 7.10 1.01 8.68
N LEU A 213 7.29 0.06 7.78
CA LEU A 213 6.97 0.15 6.37
C LEU A 213 5.93 -0.90 5.99
N ILE A 214 4.82 -0.47 5.39
CA ILE A 214 3.89 -1.33 4.67
C ILE A 214 4.17 -1.13 3.18
N SER A 215 4.46 -2.21 2.46
CA SER A 215 4.61 -2.16 1.00
C SER A 215 4.28 -3.50 0.35
N HIS A 216 3.69 -3.44 -0.83
CA HIS A 216 3.49 -4.57 -1.75
C HIS A 216 4.57 -4.64 -2.85
N ASP A 217 5.55 -3.75 -2.81
CA ASP A 217 6.76 -3.80 -3.62
C ASP A 217 7.83 -4.60 -2.88
N ILE A 218 7.89 -5.90 -3.16
CA ILE A 218 8.79 -6.82 -2.46
C ILE A 218 10.28 -6.49 -2.69
N PRO A 219 10.75 -6.17 -3.92
CA PRO A 219 12.13 -5.73 -4.14
C PRO A 219 12.52 -4.50 -3.32
N PHE A 220 11.64 -3.50 -3.24
CA PHE A 220 11.85 -2.33 -2.41
C PHE A 220 11.88 -2.69 -0.93
N LEU A 221 10.86 -3.42 -0.44
CA LEU A 221 10.74 -3.86 0.94
C LEU A 221 12.02 -4.61 1.38
N ASN A 222 12.43 -5.62 0.60
CA ASN A 222 13.57 -6.48 0.89
C ASN A 222 14.90 -5.71 0.97
N SER A 223 14.99 -4.56 0.30
CA SER A 223 16.20 -3.75 0.26
C SER A 223 16.39 -2.83 1.47
N VAL A 224 15.34 -2.56 2.26
CA VAL A 224 15.37 -1.52 3.32
C VAL A 224 15.04 -2.04 4.72
N ILE A 225 14.46 -3.25 4.84
CA ILE A 225 14.04 -3.82 6.13
C ILE A 225 15.07 -4.80 6.70
N ASN A 226 15.03 -5.00 8.02
CA ASN A 226 15.79 -6.01 8.72
C ASN A 226 14.95 -6.92 9.62
N ILE A 227 13.65 -6.61 9.74
CA ILE A 227 12.68 -7.38 10.53
C ILE A 227 11.35 -7.38 9.79
N ILE A 228 10.66 -8.51 9.82
CA ILE A 228 9.30 -8.63 9.34
C ILE A 228 8.35 -8.90 10.50
N TYR A 229 7.23 -8.19 10.51
CA TYR A 229 6.05 -8.58 11.26
C TYR A 229 4.98 -9.03 10.27
N HIS A 230 4.60 -10.30 10.34
CA HIS A 230 3.58 -10.90 9.49
C HIS A 230 2.24 -10.92 10.20
N MET A 231 1.27 -10.28 9.59
CA MET A 231 -0.10 -10.19 10.07
C MET A 231 -0.96 -11.19 9.30
N GLU A 232 -1.46 -12.18 10.01
CA GLU A 232 -2.30 -13.24 9.44
C GLU A 232 -3.20 -13.84 10.50
N ASN A 233 -4.46 -14.15 10.14
CA ASN A 233 -5.41 -14.83 11.02
C ASN A 233 -5.54 -14.20 12.41
N GLN A 234 -5.64 -12.87 12.48
CA GLN A 234 -5.76 -12.09 13.73
C GLN A 234 -4.50 -12.13 14.61
N SER A 235 -3.41 -12.71 14.15
CA SER A 235 -2.13 -12.77 14.86
C SER A 235 -1.08 -11.87 14.19
N LEU A 236 -0.01 -11.59 14.94
CA LEU A 236 1.12 -10.78 14.49
C LEU A 236 2.42 -11.47 14.92
N ASP A 237 3.08 -12.10 13.97
CA ASP A 237 4.30 -12.87 14.20
C ASP A 237 5.55 -12.10 13.74
N ARG A 238 6.60 -12.11 14.56
CA ARG A 238 7.88 -11.45 14.27
C ARG A 238 8.88 -12.43 13.66
N TYR A 239 9.48 -12.03 12.54
CA TYR A 239 10.54 -12.76 11.82
C TYR A 239 11.74 -11.84 11.65
N PRO A 240 12.93 -12.16 12.24
CA PRO A 240 14.17 -11.45 11.94
C PRO A 240 14.63 -11.76 10.52
N GLY A 241 15.23 -10.78 9.85
CA GLY A 241 15.75 -10.91 8.50
C GLY A 241 14.88 -10.21 7.46
N ASP A 242 15.19 -10.48 6.21
CA ASP A 242 14.52 -9.95 5.03
C ASP A 242 13.31 -10.80 4.59
N TYR A 243 12.68 -10.39 3.50
CA TYR A 243 11.48 -11.06 3.00
C TYR A 243 11.77 -12.48 2.48
N ASP A 244 12.93 -12.71 1.87
CA ASP A 244 13.29 -14.03 1.32
C ASP A 244 13.47 -15.02 2.46
N HIS A 245 14.20 -14.63 3.51
CA HIS A 245 14.35 -15.45 4.71
C HIS A 245 12.99 -15.69 5.42
N PHE A 246 12.15 -14.68 5.50
CA PHE A 246 10.78 -14.84 6.01
C PHE A 246 10.03 -15.93 5.24
N GLN A 247 10.06 -15.91 3.91
CA GLN A 247 9.34 -16.90 3.10
C GLN A 247 9.80 -18.33 3.40
N GLU A 248 11.11 -18.56 3.52
CA GLU A 248 11.65 -19.89 3.86
C GLU A 248 11.15 -20.37 5.23
N VAL A 249 11.28 -19.50 6.25
CA VAL A 249 10.89 -19.84 7.62
C VAL A 249 9.38 -20.05 7.73
N TYR A 250 8.60 -19.20 7.08
CA TYR A 250 7.13 -19.27 7.06
C TYR A 250 6.65 -20.57 6.37
N ALA A 251 7.22 -20.91 5.21
CA ALA A 251 6.90 -22.14 4.51
C ALA A 251 7.23 -23.39 5.35
N ALA A 252 8.38 -23.41 6.03
CA ALA A 252 8.74 -24.48 6.94
C ALA A 252 7.79 -24.61 8.13
N LYS A 253 7.43 -23.47 8.77
CA LYS A 253 6.47 -23.42 9.89
C LYS A 253 5.08 -23.92 9.46
N LYS A 254 4.59 -23.50 8.29
CA LYS A 254 3.33 -23.95 7.71
C LYS A 254 3.32 -25.46 7.45
N ALA A 255 4.38 -25.99 6.83
CA ALA A 255 4.54 -27.41 6.56
C ALA A 255 4.54 -28.26 7.86
N GLN A 256 5.21 -27.77 8.92
CA GLN A 256 5.21 -28.43 10.23
C GLN A 256 3.81 -28.45 10.85
N LEU A 257 3.08 -27.32 10.78
CA LEU A 257 1.72 -27.24 11.32
C LEU A 257 0.77 -28.17 10.58
N GLU A 258 0.84 -28.24 9.25
CA GLU A 258 0.05 -29.17 8.44
C GLU A 258 0.38 -30.63 8.76
N ALA A 259 1.65 -30.97 8.93
CA ALA A 259 2.07 -32.34 9.31
C ALA A 259 1.54 -32.71 10.71
N ALA A 260 1.64 -31.79 11.68
CA ALA A 260 1.10 -31.98 13.01
C ALA A 260 -0.44 -32.15 13.01
N TYR A 261 -1.15 -31.34 12.21
CA TYR A 261 -2.60 -31.45 12.02
C TYR A 261 -2.98 -32.82 11.43
N ARG A 262 -2.32 -33.26 10.34
CA ARG A 262 -2.60 -34.56 9.72
C ARG A 262 -2.38 -35.71 10.71
N LYS A 263 -1.30 -35.68 11.48
CA LYS A 263 -1.00 -36.67 12.52
C LYS A 263 -2.07 -36.68 13.61
N GLN A 264 -2.50 -35.51 14.07
CA GLN A 264 -3.55 -35.38 15.08
C GLN A 264 -4.91 -35.88 14.54
N GLN A 265 -5.28 -35.54 13.32
CA GLN A 265 -6.51 -36.02 12.68
C GLN A 265 -6.53 -37.54 12.54
N GLN A 266 -5.40 -38.17 12.22
CA GLN A 266 -5.26 -39.61 12.20
C GLN A 266 -5.45 -40.20 13.58
N GLU A 267 -4.83 -39.63 14.64
CA GLU A 267 -5.00 -40.10 16.03
C GLU A 267 -6.46 -39.94 16.49
N ILE A 268 -7.10 -38.84 16.15
CA ILE A 268 -8.54 -38.61 16.46
C ILE A 268 -9.40 -39.66 15.75
N SER A 269 -9.13 -39.98 14.49
CA SER A 269 -9.85 -41.01 13.76
C SER A 269 -9.69 -42.41 14.39
N GLU A 270 -8.46 -42.78 14.71
CA GLU A 270 -8.15 -44.06 15.38
C GLU A 270 -8.83 -44.19 16.75
N LEU A 271 -8.82 -43.09 17.54
CA LEU A 271 -9.52 -43.07 18.83
C LEU A 271 -11.04 -43.18 18.66
N ASN A 272 -11.62 -42.46 17.72
CA ASN A 272 -13.07 -42.57 17.42
C ASN A 272 -13.46 -43.96 16.97
N ASP A 273 -12.71 -44.58 16.08
CA ASP A 273 -12.94 -45.95 15.60
C ASP A 273 -12.87 -46.97 16.73
N PHE A 274 -11.87 -46.83 17.61
CA PHE A 274 -11.75 -47.70 18.78
C PHE A 274 -12.94 -47.53 19.73
N ILE A 275 -13.34 -46.30 20.01
CA ILE A 275 -14.50 -46.01 20.88
C ILE A 275 -15.77 -46.57 20.27
N ALA A 276 -16.01 -46.39 18.98
CA ALA A 276 -17.17 -46.88 18.28
C ALA A 276 -17.30 -48.41 18.38
N ARG A 277 -16.19 -49.16 18.13
CA ARG A 277 -16.16 -50.61 18.16
C ARG A 277 -16.28 -51.23 19.56
N ASN A 278 -15.85 -50.51 20.60
CA ASN A 278 -15.70 -51.07 21.94
C ASN A 278 -16.68 -50.49 22.99
N LYS A 279 -17.43 -49.43 22.69
CA LYS A 279 -18.35 -48.75 23.62
C LYS A 279 -19.49 -49.69 24.14
N ALA A 280 -19.95 -50.60 23.28
CA ALA A 280 -21.07 -51.52 23.60
C ALA A 280 -20.63 -52.80 24.32
N ARG A 281 -19.31 -53.13 24.32
CA ARG A 281 -18.81 -54.40 24.90
C ARG A 281 -18.44 -54.19 26.37
N VAL A 282 -19.01 -55.00 27.26
CA VAL A 282 -18.79 -54.91 28.73
C VAL A 282 -17.30 -54.97 29.09
N ALA A 283 -16.54 -55.92 28.47
CA ALA A 283 -15.13 -56.14 28.77
C ALA A 283 -14.21 -54.98 28.35
N THR A 284 -14.57 -54.20 27.32
CA THR A 284 -13.72 -53.11 26.77
C THR A 284 -14.29 -51.73 27.00
N ARG A 285 -15.45 -51.61 27.62
CA ARG A 285 -16.13 -50.32 27.88
C ARG A 285 -15.29 -49.34 28.64
N ASN A 286 -14.58 -49.78 29.71
CA ASN A 286 -13.73 -48.90 30.52
C ASN A 286 -12.55 -48.35 29.71
N MET A 287 -11.96 -49.17 28.81
CA MET A 287 -10.88 -48.70 27.89
C MET A 287 -11.43 -47.70 26.87
N ALA A 288 -12.62 -47.96 26.33
CA ALA A 288 -13.26 -47.01 25.40
C ALA A 288 -13.57 -45.67 26.05
N MET A 289 -14.04 -45.71 27.35
CA MET A 289 -14.30 -44.48 28.11
C MET A 289 -13.03 -43.74 28.44
N ALA A 290 -11.91 -44.43 28.78
CA ALA A 290 -10.61 -43.80 28.99
C ALA A 290 -10.09 -43.08 27.76
N ARG A 291 -10.23 -43.72 26.55
CA ARG A 291 -9.86 -43.10 25.29
C ARG A 291 -10.77 -41.93 24.90
N LYS A 292 -12.07 -42.04 25.18
CA LYS A 292 -12.99 -40.91 25.04
C LYS A 292 -12.56 -39.72 25.88
N LYS A 293 -12.22 -39.95 27.17
CA LYS A 293 -11.72 -38.90 28.05
C LYS A 293 -10.40 -38.26 27.59
N LYS A 294 -9.52 -39.03 26.90
CA LYS A 294 -8.32 -38.51 26.21
C LYS A 294 -8.71 -37.60 25.06
N LEU A 295 -9.66 -38.04 24.24
CA LEU A 295 -10.16 -37.26 23.09
C LEU A 295 -10.82 -35.94 23.56
N ASP A 296 -11.67 -36.00 24.58
CA ASP A 296 -12.37 -34.83 25.13
C ASP A 296 -11.42 -33.81 25.79
N LYS A 297 -10.18 -34.20 26.12
CA LYS A 297 -9.13 -33.33 26.68
C LYS A 297 -8.08 -32.88 25.65
N MET A 298 -8.17 -33.38 24.43
CA MET A 298 -7.21 -33.06 23.39
C MET A 298 -7.51 -31.66 22.84
N GLU A 299 -6.52 -30.79 22.90
CA GLU A 299 -6.58 -29.51 22.18
C GLU A 299 -6.48 -29.78 20.70
N VAL A 300 -7.56 -29.51 19.98
CA VAL A 300 -7.62 -29.76 18.53
C VAL A 300 -6.89 -28.65 17.81
N ILE A 301 -5.91 -29.03 16.99
CA ILE A 301 -5.23 -28.08 16.09
C ILE A 301 -6.25 -27.66 15.03
N GLU A 302 -6.55 -26.38 14.95
CA GLU A 302 -7.39 -25.82 13.89
C GLU A 302 -6.45 -25.19 12.84
N LEU A 303 -6.55 -25.68 11.59
CA LEU A 303 -5.94 -24.98 10.48
C LEU A 303 -6.82 -23.80 10.12
N ALA A 304 -6.23 -22.62 10.07
CA ALA A 304 -6.92 -21.45 9.54
C ALA A 304 -7.42 -21.75 8.11
N LYS A 305 -8.66 -21.34 7.84
CA LYS A 305 -9.22 -21.50 6.48
C LYS A 305 -8.38 -20.67 5.53
N GLU A 306 -7.78 -21.31 4.54
CA GLU A 306 -7.07 -20.59 3.49
C GLU A 306 -8.05 -19.62 2.82
N LYS A 307 -7.63 -18.36 2.72
CA LYS A 307 -8.39 -17.39 1.93
C LYS A 307 -8.34 -17.82 0.47
N PRO A 308 -9.46 -17.70 -0.25
CA PRO A 308 -9.46 -18.03 -1.67
C PRO A 308 -8.42 -17.14 -2.37
N LYS A 309 -7.43 -17.78 -3.00
CA LYS A 309 -6.49 -17.09 -3.85
C LYS A 309 -7.23 -16.55 -5.06
N PRO A 310 -6.89 -15.36 -5.55
CA PRO A 310 -7.48 -14.86 -6.78
C PRO A 310 -7.10 -15.77 -7.95
N GLU A 311 -8.04 -15.96 -8.87
CA GLU A 311 -7.86 -16.73 -10.10
C GLU A 311 -8.25 -15.84 -11.28
N PHE A 312 -7.26 -15.42 -12.08
CA PHE A 312 -7.47 -14.52 -13.21
C PHE A 312 -7.35 -15.28 -14.53
N ASN A 313 -8.42 -15.28 -15.31
CA ASN A 313 -8.44 -15.89 -16.62
C ASN A 313 -9.12 -14.94 -17.62
N PHE A 314 -8.35 -14.38 -18.55
CA PHE A 314 -8.89 -13.52 -19.59
C PHE A 314 -9.68 -14.33 -20.63
N LYS A 315 -10.89 -13.89 -20.93
CA LYS A 315 -11.70 -14.49 -21.99
C LYS A 315 -11.15 -14.04 -23.36
N ARG A 316 -10.88 -15.02 -24.21
CA ARG A 316 -10.38 -14.77 -25.54
C ARG A 316 -11.52 -14.46 -26.50
N GLY A 317 -11.46 -13.27 -27.12
CA GLY A 317 -12.31 -12.91 -28.25
C GLY A 317 -11.81 -13.47 -29.61
N ARG A 318 -12.51 -13.13 -30.68
CA ARG A 318 -12.09 -13.46 -32.04
C ARG A 318 -10.72 -12.85 -32.36
N THR A 319 -10.02 -13.42 -33.31
CA THR A 319 -8.70 -12.91 -33.75
C THR A 319 -8.85 -11.53 -34.41
N SER A 320 -8.03 -10.56 -33.97
CA SER A 320 -7.92 -9.21 -34.57
C SER A 320 -7.27 -9.22 -35.95
N GLY A 321 -7.34 -8.13 -36.68
CA GLY A 321 -6.51 -7.86 -37.85
C GLY A 321 -5.00 -7.97 -37.57
N LYS A 322 -4.17 -7.89 -38.59
CA LYS A 322 -2.71 -7.91 -38.40
C LYS A 322 -2.22 -6.63 -37.73
N LEU A 323 -2.68 -5.47 -38.21
CA LEU A 323 -2.43 -4.18 -37.59
C LEU A 323 -3.34 -4.00 -36.37
N ILE A 324 -2.77 -3.56 -35.26
CA ILE A 324 -3.55 -3.18 -34.08
C ILE A 324 -3.79 -1.67 -34.10
N PHE A 325 -2.73 -0.88 -34.16
CA PHE A 325 -2.83 0.55 -34.39
C PHE A 325 -1.56 1.08 -35.09
N GLU A 326 -1.70 2.20 -35.75
CA GLU A 326 -0.60 3.00 -36.31
C GLU A 326 -0.87 4.47 -35.95
N THR A 327 0.16 5.18 -35.55
CA THR A 327 0.09 6.63 -35.31
C THR A 327 0.90 7.39 -36.38
N LYS A 328 0.33 8.49 -36.86
CA LYS A 328 0.98 9.36 -37.87
C LYS A 328 1.12 10.75 -37.26
N ASP A 329 2.37 11.12 -36.98
CA ASP A 329 2.73 12.39 -36.34
C ASP A 329 1.87 12.76 -35.14
N LEU A 330 1.54 11.75 -34.34
CA LEU A 330 0.67 11.89 -33.18
C LEU A 330 1.35 12.73 -32.13
N VAL A 331 0.73 13.84 -31.76
CA VAL A 331 1.09 14.65 -30.59
C VAL A 331 -0.04 14.52 -29.56
N ILE A 332 0.29 14.01 -28.38
CA ILE A 332 -0.64 13.91 -27.26
C ILE A 332 -0.59 15.18 -26.43
N GLY A 333 -1.69 15.54 -25.81
CA GLY A 333 -1.80 16.72 -24.95
C GLY A 333 -3.26 17.08 -24.69
N TYR A 334 -3.46 18.10 -23.86
CA TYR A 334 -4.75 18.73 -23.61
C TYR A 334 -4.72 20.15 -24.16
N ASP A 335 -4.48 21.16 -23.32
CA ASP A 335 -4.33 22.55 -23.72
C ASP A 335 -2.94 22.83 -24.31
N GLU A 336 -1.94 22.03 -23.88
CA GLU A 336 -0.57 22.10 -24.33
C GLU A 336 -0.07 20.72 -24.83
N PRO A 337 0.89 20.69 -25.76
CA PRO A 337 1.46 19.43 -26.23
C PRO A 337 2.34 18.78 -25.14
N LEU A 338 2.08 17.52 -24.83
CA LEU A 338 2.86 16.71 -23.88
C LEU A 338 3.96 15.88 -24.57
N SER A 339 3.92 15.70 -25.86
CA SER A 339 4.89 14.89 -26.60
C SER A 339 5.40 15.57 -27.86
N ARG A 340 6.53 15.09 -28.35
CA ARG A 340 6.93 15.28 -29.75
C ARG A 340 6.06 14.41 -30.67
N PRO A 341 6.05 14.62 -31.97
CA PRO A 341 5.35 13.75 -32.90
C PRO A 341 5.77 12.28 -32.73
N LEU A 342 4.81 11.41 -32.52
CA LEU A 342 4.99 9.98 -32.30
C LEU A 342 4.51 9.22 -33.56
N ASN A 343 5.38 8.35 -34.10
CA ASN A 343 5.07 7.43 -35.18
C ASN A 343 5.33 6.02 -34.67
N ILE A 344 4.28 5.37 -34.18
CA ILE A 344 4.34 4.06 -33.54
C ILE A 344 3.33 3.14 -34.22
N SER A 345 3.73 1.91 -34.51
CA SER A 345 2.83 0.88 -35.03
C SER A 345 2.92 -0.34 -34.10
N MET A 346 1.81 -1.05 -33.96
CA MET A 346 1.72 -2.29 -33.19
C MET A 346 1.01 -3.36 -34.03
N GLU A 347 1.64 -4.52 -34.14
CA GLU A 347 1.07 -5.68 -34.80
C GLU A 347 0.47 -6.69 -33.79
N ARG A 348 -0.43 -7.52 -34.28
CA ARG A 348 -1.05 -8.59 -33.49
C ARG A 348 -0.01 -9.54 -32.89
N GLY A 349 -0.16 -9.80 -31.58
CA GLY A 349 0.71 -10.71 -30.80
C GLY A 349 1.91 -10.03 -30.18
N GLU A 350 2.16 -8.77 -30.49
CA GLU A 350 3.17 -7.99 -29.77
C GLU A 350 2.70 -7.66 -28.36
N LYS A 351 3.64 -7.58 -27.43
CA LYS A 351 3.41 -7.15 -26.07
C LYS A 351 4.36 -6.01 -25.75
N ILE A 352 3.81 -4.81 -25.60
CA ILE A 352 4.57 -3.57 -25.43
C ILE A 352 4.38 -3.08 -23.98
N ALA A 353 5.48 -2.72 -23.32
CA ALA A 353 5.46 -2.00 -22.06
C ALA A 353 5.81 -0.52 -22.30
N LEU A 354 4.94 0.38 -21.86
CA LEU A 354 5.22 1.81 -21.81
C LEU A 354 5.92 2.13 -20.49
N VAL A 355 7.17 2.59 -20.58
CA VAL A 355 8.01 2.92 -19.42
C VAL A 355 8.37 4.40 -19.48
N GLY A 356 8.44 5.04 -18.33
CA GLY A 356 8.85 6.43 -18.19
C GLY A 356 8.34 7.07 -16.91
N ALA A 357 8.85 8.27 -16.60
CA ALA A 357 8.49 9.04 -15.42
C ALA A 357 6.96 9.31 -15.33
N ASN A 358 6.50 9.65 -14.14
CA ASN A 358 5.11 10.03 -13.94
C ASN A 358 4.86 11.41 -14.58
N GLY A 359 3.67 11.57 -15.18
CA GLY A 359 3.26 12.83 -15.81
C GLY A 359 3.72 13.05 -17.26
N ILE A 360 4.54 12.18 -17.83
CA ILE A 360 5.01 12.34 -19.24
C ILE A 360 3.94 12.02 -20.30
N GLY A 361 2.72 11.62 -19.89
CA GLY A 361 1.60 11.38 -20.80
C GLY A 361 1.34 9.91 -21.16
N LYS A 362 1.83 8.92 -20.39
CA LYS A 362 1.56 7.48 -20.65
C LYS A 362 0.06 7.17 -20.73
N THR A 363 -0.70 7.57 -19.73
CA THR A 363 -2.17 7.43 -19.69
C THR A 363 -2.85 8.21 -20.80
N THR A 364 -2.35 9.41 -21.11
CA THR A 364 -2.87 10.24 -22.21
C THR A 364 -2.66 9.57 -23.55
N LEU A 365 -1.51 8.93 -23.77
CA LEU A 365 -1.24 8.16 -24.99
C LEU A 365 -2.23 6.99 -25.14
N LEU A 366 -2.42 6.18 -24.07
CA LEU A 366 -3.39 5.08 -24.07
C LEU A 366 -4.81 5.57 -24.38
N LYS A 367 -5.24 6.67 -23.73
CA LYS A 367 -6.56 7.27 -23.95
C LYS A 367 -6.70 7.87 -25.35
N SER A 368 -5.63 8.41 -25.91
CA SER A 368 -5.63 8.93 -27.31
C SER A 368 -5.75 7.78 -28.31
N ILE A 369 -5.03 6.67 -28.11
CA ILE A 369 -5.16 5.46 -28.94
C ILE A 369 -6.60 4.91 -28.90
N LEU A 370 -7.24 4.94 -27.72
CA LEU A 370 -8.62 4.51 -27.53
C LEU A 370 -9.66 5.50 -28.09
N GLY A 371 -9.23 6.70 -28.50
CA GLY A 371 -10.14 7.77 -28.92
C GLY A 371 -10.93 8.41 -27.77
N LEU A 372 -10.56 8.13 -26.51
CA LEU A 372 -11.19 8.73 -25.32
C LEU A 372 -10.73 10.18 -25.09
N VAL A 373 -9.52 10.51 -25.54
CA VAL A 373 -8.95 11.86 -25.51
C VAL A 373 -8.55 12.20 -26.95
N LYS A 374 -8.99 13.37 -27.41
CA LYS A 374 -8.62 13.85 -28.75
C LYS A 374 -7.13 14.19 -28.77
N PRO A 375 -6.35 13.69 -29.75
CA PRO A 375 -4.97 14.11 -29.94
C PRO A 375 -4.83 15.61 -30.13
N TYR A 376 -3.72 16.19 -29.65
CA TYR A 376 -3.38 17.60 -29.91
C TYR A 376 -3.15 17.84 -31.43
N SER A 377 -2.43 16.93 -32.09
CA SER A 377 -2.31 16.85 -33.55
C SER A 377 -1.96 15.43 -33.98
N GLY A 378 -2.00 15.19 -35.28
CA GLY A 378 -1.75 13.86 -35.88
C GLY A 378 -2.97 12.95 -35.83
N GLU A 379 -2.80 11.69 -36.20
CA GLU A 379 -3.87 10.73 -36.37
C GLU A 379 -3.50 9.37 -35.76
N VAL A 380 -4.53 8.64 -35.30
CA VAL A 380 -4.44 7.25 -34.87
C VAL A 380 -5.31 6.42 -35.80
N GLU A 381 -4.72 5.46 -36.47
CA GLU A 381 -5.41 4.49 -37.32
C GLU A 381 -5.51 3.17 -36.56
N LEU A 382 -6.73 2.71 -36.33
CA LEU A 382 -7.01 1.45 -35.64
C LEU A 382 -7.21 0.34 -36.66
N GLY A 383 -6.69 -0.85 -36.37
CA GLY A 383 -6.90 -2.05 -37.18
C GLY A 383 -8.31 -2.63 -37.06
N ASP A 384 -8.56 -3.66 -37.88
CA ASP A 384 -9.86 -4.31 -37.97
C ASP A 384 -10.13 -5.30 -36.81
N TYR A 385 -11.41 -5.53 -36.51
CA TYR A 385 -11.92 -6.56 -35.60
C TYR A 385 -11.36 -6.49 -34.18
N GLN A 386 -11.19 -5.30 -33.66
CA GLN A 386 -10.69 -5.08 -32.31
C GLN A 386 -11.77 -5.31 -31.25
N MET A 387 -11.39 -6.04 -30.22
CA MET A 387 -12.15 -6.22 -28.98
C MET A 387 -11.24 -5.82 -27.83
N ILE A 388 -11.31 -4.55 -27.45
CA ILE A 388 -10.36 -3.93 -26.51
C ILE A 388 -10.88 -4.04 -25.09
N GLY A 389 -10.05 -4.58 -24.19
CA GLY A 389 -10.23 -4.46 -22.75
C GLY A 389 -9.31 -3.36 -22.22
N TYR A 390 -9.88 -2.35 -21.57
CA TYR A 390 -9.12 -1.26 -20.99
C TYR A 390 -9.23 -1.27 -19.47
N PHE A 391 -8.08 -1.30 -18.79
CA PHE A 391 -7.97 -1.17 -17.34
C PHE A 391 -7.54 0.24 -17.00
N GLU A 392 -8.45 1.03 -16.46
CA GLU A 392 -8.17 2.39 -16.01
C GLU A 392 -7.44 2.42 -14.66
N GLN A 393 -6.58 3.42 -14.48
CA GLN A 393 -5.79 3.61 -13.27
C GLN A 393 -6.66 3.86 -12.04
N GLU A 394 -7.69 4.70 -12.14
CA GLU A 394 -8.55 5.11 -11.02
C GLU A 394 -10.02 4.79 -11.27
N SER A 395 -10.75 4.52 -10.19
CA SER A 395 -12.21 4.45 -10.15
C SER A 395 -12.79 5.81 -9.77
N ASP A 396 -14.05 6.08 -10.14
CA ASP A 396 -14.77 7.22 -9.61
C ASP A 396 -14.85 7.12 -8.07
N PRO A 397 -14.25 8.06 -7.33
CA PRO A 397 -14.23 8.02 -5.86
C PRO A 397 -15.63 8.15 -5.24
N ASN A 398 -16.62 8.64 -6.01
CA ASN A 398 -18.00 8.80 -5.58
C ASN A 398 -18.90 7.63 -5.96
N ASN A 399 -18.35 6.54 -6.52
CA ASN A 399 -19.15 5.40 -6.95
C ASN A 399 -19.87 4.72 -5.77
N ALA A 400 -21.15 5.03 -5.62
CA ALA A 400 -22.01 4.51 -4.56
C ALA A 400 -22.68 3.17 -4.91
N THR A 401 -22.44 2.61 -6.10
CA THR A 401 -23.00 1.30 -6.49
C THR A 401 -22.32 0.16 -5.73
N THR A 402 -23.05 -0.91 -5.48
CA THR A 402 -22.46 -2.13 -4.93
C THR A 402 -21.60 -2.84 -5.98
N CYS A 403 -20.67 -3.69 -5.54
CA CYS A 403 -19.86 -4.48 -6.48
C CYS A 403 -20.71 -5.35 -7.41
N ILE A 404 -21.84 -5.86 -6.90
CA ILE A 404 -22.79 -6.65 -7.69
C ILE A 404 -23.40 -5.80 -8.80
N GLU A 405 -23.93 -4.63 -8.47
CA GLU A 405 -24.51 -3.69 -9.44
C GLU A 405 -23.49 -3.23 -10.48
N GLU A 406 -22.25 -3.02 -10.05
CA GLU A 406 -21.16 -2.59 -10.92
C GLU A 406 -20.79 -3.65 -11.98
N ILE A 407 -20.86 -4.94 -11.64
CA ILE A 407 -20.68 -6.02 -12.60
C ILE A 407 -21.94 -6.22 -13.45
N TRP A 408 -23.14 -6.08 -12.89
CA TRP A 408 -24.37 -6.20 -13.64
C TRP A 408 -24.55 -5.12 -14.72
N LYS A 409 -24.01 -3.93 -14.53
CA LYS A 409 -24.00 -2.89 -15.59
C LYS A 409 -23.31 -3.38 -16.86
N GLU A 410 -22.20 -4.13 -16.70
CA GLU A 410 -21.44 -4.68 -17.83
C GLU A 410 -22.06 -6.00 -18.37
N PHE A 411 -22.65 -6.78 -17.48
CA PHE A 411 -23.19 -8.12 -17.80
C PHE A 411 -24.65 -8.27 -17.37
N PRO A 412 -25.59 -7.53 -18.01
CA PRO A 412 -27.01 -7.54 -17.60
C PRO A 412 -27.69 -8.91 -17.72
N SER A 413 -27.15 -9.81 -18.57
CA SER A 413 -27.69 -11.15 -18.77
C SER A 413 -27.30 -12.15 -17.67
N TRP A 414 -26.36 -11.81 -16.81
CA TRP A 414 -25.89 -12.71 -15.76
C TRP A 414 -26.88 -12.79 -14.60
N ASN A 415 -27.00 -13.98 -14.04
CA ASN A 415 -27.73 -14.15 -12.78
C ASN A 415 -26.85 -13.78 -11.57
N GLN A 416 -27.46 -13.65 -10.41
CA GLN A 416 -26.77 -13.24 -9.18
C GLN A 416 -25.63 -14.20 -8.78
N TYR A 417 -25.79 -15.47 -9.04
CA TYR A 417 -24.77 -16.48 -8.74
C TYR A 417 -23.53 -16.31 -9.62
N GLU A 418 -23.72 -16.05 -10.91
CA GLU A 418 -22.62 -15.79 -11.85
C GLU A 418 -21.81 -14.55 -11.47
N VAL A 419 -22.49 -13.45 -11.12
CA VAL A 419 -21.87 -12.22 -10.66
C VAL A 419 -21.05 -12.46 -9.37
N ARG A 420 -21.65 -13.09 -8.37
CA ARG A 420 -20.98 -13.42 -7.11
C ARG A 420 -19.79 -14.35 -7.33
N SER A 421 -19.93 -15.37 -8.18
CA SER A 421 -18.86 -16.29 -8.52
C SER A 421 -17.68 -15.60 -9.20
N ALA A 422 -17.95 -14.69 -10.14
CA ALA A 422 -16.90 -13.91 -10.82
C ALA A 422 -16.13 -13.03 -9.85
N LEU A 423 -16.82 -12.30 -8.97
CA LEU A 423 -16.19 -11.47 -7.95
C LEU A 423 -15.40 -12.29 -6.92
N ALA A 424 -15.93 -13.44 -6.50
CA ALA A 424 -15.24 -14.35 -5.58
C ALA A 424 -13.95 -14.94 -6.20
N LYS A 425 -13.96 -15.28 -7.49
CA LYS A 425 -12.75 -15.69 -8.23
C LYS A 425 -11.68 -14.62 -8.27
N CYS A 426 -12.06 -13.35 -8.23
CA CYS A 426 -11.10 -12.24 -8.08
C CYS A 426 -10.57 -12.06 -6.65
N GLY A 427 -10.92 -12.96 -5.72
CA GLY A 427 -10.44 -12.91 -4.33
C GLY A 427 -11.23 -11.94 -3.44
N LEU A 428 -12.46 -11.56 -3.83
CA LEU A 428 -13.35 -10.75 -3.00
C LEU A 428 -14.19 -11.64 -2.09
N THR A 429 -14.28 -11.25 -0.82
CA THR A 429 -15.13 -11.96 0.17
C THR A 429 -16.60 -11.58 -0.03
N THR A 430 -17.52 -12.38 0.51
CA THR A 430 -18.97 -12.08 0.45
C THR A 430 -19.30 -10.68 0.93
N LYS A 431 -18.65 -10.21 2.02
CA LYS A 431 -18.84 -8.86 2.54
C LYS A 431 -18.42 -7.77 1.55
N HIS A 432 -17.26 -7.94 0.90
CA HIS A 432 -16.79 -7.00 -0.13
C HIS A 432 -17.75 -6.97 -1.32
N ILE A 433 -18.25 -8.13 -1.74
CA ILE A 433 -19.18 -8.27 -2.87
C ILE A 433 -20.48 -7.48 -2.63
N GLU A 434 -20.96 -7.41 -1.39
CA GLU A 434 -22.17 -6.70 -1.00
C GLU A 434 -21.93 -5.22 -0.66
N SER A 435 -20.68 -4.82 -0.52
CA SER A 435 -20.31 -3.44 -0.18
C SER A 435 -20.37 -2.52 -1.40
N GLN A 436 -20.53 -1.23 -1.13
CA GLN A 436 -20.38 -0.18 -2.15
C GLN A 436 -18.92 -0.07 -2.58
N VAL A 437 -18.67 0.17 -3.88
CA VAL A 437 -17.31 0.26 -4.44
C VAL A 437 -16.48 1.33 -3.74
N ARG A 438 -17.06 2.49 -3.41
CA ARG A 438 -16.36 3.58 -2.72
C ARG A 438 -15.86 3.25 -1.31
N VAL A 439 -16.42 2.22 -0.66
CA VAL A 439 -16.07 1.82 0.72
C VAL A 439 -14.94 0.79 0.74
N LEU A 440 -14.63 0.22 -0.42
CA LEU A 440 -13.57 -0.77 -0.57
C LEU A 440 -12.19 -0.11 -0.52
N SER A 441 -11.20 -0.87 -0.07
CA SER A 441 -9.79 -0.49 -0.22
C SER A 441 -9.39 -0.40 -1.70
N GLY A 442 -8.34 0.36 -2.00
CA GLY A 442 -7.83 0.50 -3.38
C GLY A 442 -7.56 -0.85 -4.06
N GLY A 443 -7.04 -1.83 -3.32
CA GLY A 443 -6.81 -3.19 -3.84
C GLY A 443 -8.08 -3.96 -4.15
N GLU A 444 -9.11 -3.82 -3.32
CA GLU A 444 -10.42 -4.43 -3.57
C GLU A 444 -11.13 -3.78 -4.76
N GLN A 445 -11.04 -2.44 -4.88
CA GLN A 445 -11.54 -1.72 -6.05
C GLN A 445 -10.83 -2.17 -7.34
N ALA A 446 -9.50 -2.36 -7.30
CA ALA A 446 -8.74 -2.88 -8.44
C ALA A 446 -9.21 -4.29 -8.83
N LYS A 447 -9.51 -5.17 -7.85
CA LYS A 447 -10.07 -6.51 -8.11
C LYS A 447 -11.46 -6.46 -8.76
N VAL A 448 -12.32 -5.49 -8.40
CA VAL A 448 -13.63 -5.28 -9.08
C VAL A 448 -13.41 -4.86 -10.53
N ARG A 449 -12.48 -3.94 -10.80
CA ARG A 449 -12.13 -3.53 -12.19
C ARG A 449 -11.55 -4.68 -13.00
N LEU A 450 -10.65 -5.47 -12.41
CA LEU A 450 -10.12 -6.69 -13.06
C LEU A 450 -11.23 -7.68 -13.38
N CYS A 451 -12.21 -7.86 -12.47
CA CYS A 451 -13.34 -8.74 -12.70
C CYS A 451 -14.13 -8.37 -13.99
N LYS A 452 -14.29 -7.07 -14.27
CA LYS A 452 -14.93 -6.63 -15.53
C LYS A 452 -14.13 -7.11 -16.74
N ILE A 453 -12.85 -6.77 -16.82
CA ILE A 453 -12.00 -7.09 -17.97
C ILE A 453 -11.81 -8.58 -18.17
N LEU A 454 -11.64 -9.35 -17.10
CA LEU A 454 -11.48 -10.79 -17.15
C LEU A 454 -12.70 -11.49 -17.77
N ASN A 455 -13.89 -10.89 -17.64
CA ASN A 455 -15.15 -11.49 -18.10
C ASN A 455 -15.64 -10.96 -19.45
N VAL A 456 -15.01 -9.94 -20.01
CA VAL A 456 -15.24 -9.47 -21.38
C VAL A 456 -14.37 -10.27 -22.35
N GLU A 457 -14.92 -10.63 -23.52
CA GLU A 457 -14.14 -11.22 -24.59
C GLU A 457 -13.25 -10.16 -25.21
N THR A 458 -11.92 -10.34 -25.11
CA THR A 458 -10.93 -9.39 -25.59
C THR A 458 -9.91 -10.07 -26.51
N ASN A 459 -9.38 -9.31 -27.46
CA ASN A 459 -8.21 -9.69 -28.26
C ASN A 459 -7.05 -8.70 -28.11
N ILE A 460 -7.32 -7.56 -27.48
CA ILE A 460 -6.34 -6.53 -27.12
C ILE A 460 -6.58 -6.12 -25.68
N LEU A 461 -5.51 -6.03 -24.89
CA LEU A 461 -5.53 -5.51 -23.52
C LEU A 461 -4.69 -4.24 -23.43
N LEU A 462 -5.27 -3.18 -22.93
CA LEU A 462 -4.62 -1.94 -22.58
C LEU A 462 -4.70 -1.79 -21.06
N LEU A 463 -3.56 -1.82 -20.41
CA LEU A 463 -3.49 -1.84 -18.96
C LEU A 463 -2.70 -0.63 -18.45
N ASP A 464 -3.35 0.24 -17.70
CA ASP A 464 -2.74 1.43 -17.12
C ASP A 464 -2.45 1.18 -15.64
N GLU A 465 -1.17 0.96 -15.30
CA GLU A 465 -0.66 0.66 -13.96
C GLU A 465 -1.47 -0.45 -13.23
N PRO A 466 -1.68 -1.63 -13.85
CA PRO A 466 -2.61 -2.65 -13.35
C PRO A 466 -2.18 -3.31 -12.05
N THR A 467 -0.94 -3.12 -11.63
CA THR A 467 -0.36 -3.70 -10.40
C THR A 467 -0.53 -2.81 -9.17
N ASN A 468 -0.92 -1.54 -9.35
CA ASN A 468 -1.11 -0.62 -8.25
C ASN A 468 -2.20 -1.11 -7.30
N HIS A 469 -1.94 -1.00 -6.01
CA HIS A 469 -2.82 -1.44 -4.92
C HIS A 469 -3.10 -2.95 -4.86
N LEU A 470 -2.60 -3.78 -5.78
CA LEU A 470 -2.75 -5.22 -5.70
C LEU A 470 -1.80 -5.81 -4.65
N ASP A 471 -2.31 -6.77 -3.88
CA ASP A 471 -1.48 -7.60 -3.00
C ASP A 471 -0.56 -8.55 -3.81
N VAL A 472 0.41 -9.15 -3.14
CA VAL A 472 1.43 -9.99 -3.79
C VAL A 472 0.80 -11.15 -4.56
N ASP A 473 -0.18 -11.85 -3.94
CA ASP A 473 -0.86 -12.99 -4.57
C ASP A 473 -1.59 -12.56 -5.85
N ALA A 474 -2.28 -11.40 -5.83
CA ALA A 474 -2.97 -10.87 -7.00
C ALA A 474 -2.00 -10.39 -8.09
N LYS A 475 -0.83 -9.83 -7.72
CA LYS A 475 0.21 -9.46 -8.69
C LYS A 475 0.79 -10.68 -9.41
N GLU A 476 1.10 -11.74 -8.68
CA GLU A 476 1.62 -12.98 -9.25
C GLU A 476 0.59 -13.65 -10.16
N GLU A 477 -0.67 -13.67 -9.74
CA GLU A 477 -1.75 -14.24 -10.53
C GLU A 477 -2.04 -13.42 -11.80
N LEU A 478 -1.98 -12.09 -11.72
CA LEU A 478 -2.10 -11.22 -12.89
C LEU A 478 -0.94 -11.47 -13.88
N LYS A 479 0.28 -11.61 -13.36
CA LYS A 479 1.45 -11.96 -14.17
C LYS A 479 1.25 -13.28 -14.90
N ARG A 480 0.80 -14.34 -14.20
CA ARG A 480 0.49 -15.64 -14.80
C ARG A 480 -0.57 -15.49 -15.91
N ALA A 481 -1.68 -14.79 -15.60
CA ALA A 481 -2.77 -14.61 -16.53
C ALA A 481 -2.35 -13.86 -17.81
N LEU A 482 -1.48 -12.83 -17.67
CA LEU A 482 -0.93 -12.09 -18.82
C LEU A 482 0.07 -12.92 -19.65
N GLN A 483 0.85 -13.79 -19.03
CA GLN A 483 1.74 -14.72 -19.74
C GLN A 483 0.94 -15.76 -20.56
N GLU A 484 -0.17 -16.22 -20.04
CA GLU A 484 -1.05 -17.18 -20.73
C GLU A 484 -1.98 -16.53 -21.77
N TYR A 485 -2.18 -15.20 -21.70
CA TYR A 485 -3.05 -14.48 -22.62
C TYR A 485 -2.47 -14.47 -24.04
N LYS A 486 -3.26 -15.01 -24.99
CA LYS A 486 -2.87 -15.18 -26.39
C LYS A 486 -3.25 -13.99 -27.30
N GLY A 487 -3.86 -12.93 -26.76
CA GLY A 487 -4.11 -11.68 -27.43
C GLY A 487 -2.88 -10.77 -27.46
N THR A 488 -3.08 -9.52 -27.87
CA THR A 488 -2.08 -8.44 -27.93
C THR A 488 -2.22 -7.56 -26.72
#